data_7f35e6ab8160c089e1e0e56af9cc90ad
#
_entry.id   7f35e6ab8160c089e1e0e56af9cc90ad
#
_cell.length_a   1.000
_cell.length_b   1.000
_cell.length_c   1.000
_cell.angle_alpha   90.00
_cell.angle_beta   90.00
_cell.angle_gamma   90.00
#
_symmetry.space_group_name_H-M   'P 1'
#
loop_
_entity.id
_entity.type
_entity.pdbx_description
1 polymer ?
#
loop_
_entity_poly.entity_id
_entity_poly.type
_entity_poly.pdbx_seq_one_letter_code
_entity_poly.pdbx_strand_id
1 'polypeptide(L)'
;MSTDLAATRAFFGPRAAEWEIKFPDDAPRYRQAVAELAPPVGGAVADIACGTGRALPELRDAVGPGGAVFGIDVTVEMLAEAAARGRDKLATLVLADAMRLPFPTARLDALFAAGLLAHLADPRAGLAELARVCRPGGRLAVFHPIGRAALARRQGRELSADDLRAEPNIRAALAATGWHCDSVDDGEDRYLVLATRAR
;
A
#
# COMPACT_ATOMS: atom_id res chain seq x y z
N MET A 1 6.64 -11.09 15.32
CA MET A 1 6.77 -12.32 14.50
C MET A 1 7.40 -11.89 13.19
N SER A 2 8.59 -12.40 12.87
CA SER A 2 9.23 -12.12 11.57
C SER A 2 8.40 -12.77 10.48
N THR A 3 7.79 -11.97 9.63
CA THR A 3 7.03 -12.50 8.48
C THR A 3 8.06 -12.81 7.40
N ASP A 4 8.38 -14.08 7.27
CA ASP A 4 9.24 -14.57 6.20
C ASP A 4 8.51 -14.37 4.85
N LEU A 5 9.22 -13.94 3.82
CA LEU A 5 8.69 -13.82 2.46
C LEU A 5 8.05 -15.12 1.96
N ALA A 6 8.63 -16.26 2.34
CA ALA A 6 8.07 -17.58 2.02
C ALA A 6 6.70 -17.77 2.67
N ALA A 7 6.52 -17.36 3.92
CA ALA A 7 5.22 -17.43 4.61
C ALA A 7 4.19 -16.50 3.99
N THR A 8 4.59 -15.29 3.58
CA THR A 8 3.72 -14.34 2.87
C THR A 8 3.23 -14.93 1.54
N ARG A 9 4.13 -15.48 0.73
CA ARG A 9 3.79 -16.12 -0.55
C ARG A 9 2.89 -17.36 -0.36
N ALA A 10 3.21 -18.20 0.63
CA ALA A 10 2.42 -19.38 0.96
C ALA A 10 1.00 -19.02 1.44
N PHE A 11 0.83 -17.87 2.08
CA PHE A 11 -0.48 -17.39 2.51
C PHE A 11 -1.29 -16.80 1.34
N PHE A 12 -0.70 -15.90 0.56
CA PHE A 12 -1.43 -15.16 -0.47
C PHE A 12 -1.57 -15.92 -1.78
N GLY A 13 -0.58 -16.71 -2.20
CA GLY A 13 -0.58 -17.40 -3.49
C GLY A 13 -1.86 -18.24 -3.73
N PRO A 14 -2.20 -19.19 -2.83
CA PRO A 14 -3.41 -20.02 -3.01
C PRO A 14 -4.74 -19.23 -2.94
N ARG A 15 -4.71 -17.98 -2.48
CA ARG A 15 -5.90 -17.13 -2.29
C ARG A 15 -6.11 -16.13 -3.43
N ALA A 16 -5.15 -15.98 -4.33
CA ALA A 16 -5.14 -14.93 -5.35
C ALA A 16 -6.40 -14.95 -6.23
N ALA A 17 -6.77 -16.12 -6.76
CA ALA A 17 -7.91 -16.28 -7.66
C ALA A 17 -9.26 -15.90 -7.02
N GLU A 18 -9.40 -16.12 -5.71
CA GLU A 18 -10.64 -15.83 -4.97
C GLU A 18 -10.62 -14.46 -4.26
N TRP A 19 -9.51 -13.73 -4.33
CA TRP A 19 -9.29 -12.55 -3.51
C TRP A 19 -10.37 -11.49 -3.70
N GLU A 20 -10.73 -11.18 -4.93
CA GLU A 20 -11.75 -10.18 -5.22
C GLU A 20 -13.19 -10.68 -5.01
N ILE A 21 -13.41 -11.98 -5.08
CA ILE A 21 -14.72 -12.59 -4.78
C ILE A 21 -15.03 -12.43 -3.28
N LYS A 22 -14.01 -12.52 -2.44
CA LYS A 22 -14.16 -12.39 -0.97
C LYS A 22 -14.38 -10.95 -0.50
N PHE A 23 -13.98 -9.98 -1.32
CA PHE A 23 -14.00 -8.55 -0.96
C PHE A 23 -14.54 -7.68 -2.11
N PRO A 24 -15.81 -7.90 -2.56
CA PRO A 24 -16.34 -7.26 -3.76
C PRO A 24 -16.56 -5.75 -3.59
N ASP A 25 -16.85 -5.29 -2.37
CA ASP A 25 -17.39 -3.96 -2.11
C ASP A 25 -16.34 -2.89 -1.74
N ASP A 26 -15.04 -3.21 -1.87
CA ASP A 26 -13.97 -2.30 -1.44
C ASP A 26 -13.62 -1.22 -2.47
N ALA A 27 -14.00 -1.36 -3.74
CA ALA A 27 -13.62 -0.45 -4.82
C ALA A 27 -13.88 1.04 -4.52
N PRO A 28 -15.04 1.46 -3.97
CA PRO A 28 -15.27 2.87 -3.62
C PRO A 28 -14.27 3.41 -2.59
N ARG A 29 -13.84 2.57 -1.63
CA ARG A 29 -12.87 2.96 -0.60
C ARG A 29 -11.48 3.17 -1.18
N TYR A 30 -11.05 2.30 -2.12
CA TYR A 30 -9.80 2.47 -2.86
C TYR A 30 -9.81 3.76 -3.67
N ARG A 31 -10.89 4.03 -4.40
CA ARG A 31 -11.08 5.27 -5.17
C ARG A 31 -10.93 6.51 -4.28
N GLN A 32 -11.61 6.53 -3.14
CA GLN A 32 -11.54 7.64 -2.22
C GLN A 32 -10.12 7.81 -1.66
N ALA A 33 -9.45 6.73 -1.24
CA ALA A 33 -8.09 6.79 -0.71
C ALA A 33 -7.08 7.29 -1.76
N VAL A 34 -7.21 6.87 -3.02
CA VAL A 34 -6.38 7.38 -4.13
C VAL A 34 -6.65 8.85 -4.41
N ALA A 35 -7.92 9.28 -4.37
CA ALA A 35 -8.27 10.69 -4.53
C ALA A 35 -7.67 11.57 -3.42
N GLU A 36 -7.64 11.08 -2.17
CA GLU A 36 -7.02 11.79 -1.04
C GLU A 36 -5.48 11.74 -1.09
N LEU A 37 -4.88 10.67 -1.60
CA LEU A 37 -3.45 10.64 -1.92
C LEU A 37 -3.09 11.72 -2.93
N ALA A 38 -3.98 12.02 -3.86
CA ALA A 38 -3.84 13.05 -4.90
C ALA A 38 -2.46 12.97 -5.62
N PRO A 39 -2.14 11.85 -6.29
CA PRO A 39 -0.90 11.75 -7.03
C PRO A 39 -0.89 12.77 -8.17
N PRO A 40 0.27 13.39 -8.50
CA PRO A 40 0.32 14.44 -9.51
C PRO A 40 0.02 13.90 -10.92
N VAL A 41 -0.75 14.65 -11.70
CA VAL A 41 -0.97 14.35 -13.12
C VAL A 41 0.38 14.31 -13.86
N GLY A 42 0.58 13.26 -14.67
CA GLY A 42 1.86 13.00 -15.35
C GLY A 42 2.94 12.40 -14.46
N GLY A 43 2.68 12.21 -13.16
CA GLY A 43 3.64 11.68 -12.19
C GLY A 43 3.89 10.18 -12.29
N ALA A 44 4.90 9.72 -11.56
CA ALA A 44 5.23 8.31 -11.38
C ALA A 44 4.72 7.83 -10.01
N VAL A 45 3.80 6.88 -10.00
CA VAL A 45 3.18 6.33 -8.77
C VAL A 45 3.34 4.83 -8.70
N ALA A 46 3.50 4.30 -7.49
CA ALA A 46 3.56 2.86 -7.25
C ALA A 46 2.53 2.43 -6.20
N ASP A 47 1.83 1.32 -6.50
CA ASP A 47 1.04 0.54 -5.55
C ASP A 47 1.93 -0.57 -4.98
N ILE A 48 2.29 -0.46 -3.71
CA ILE A 48 3.21 -1.35 -3.00
C ILE A 48 2.43 -2.41 -2.23
N ALA A 49 2.71 -3.68 -2.48
CA ALA A 49 1.88 -4.84 -2.12
C ALA A 49 0.52 -4.75 -2.83
N CYS A 50 0.55 -4.56 -4.14
CA CYS A 50 -0.64 -4.28 -4.94
C CYS A 50 -1.63 -5.46 -4.99
N GLY A 51 -1.19 -6.67 -4.64
CA GLY A 51 -1.99 -7.87 -4.72
C GLY A 51 -2.54 -8.07 -6.13
N THR A 52 -3.86 -8.25 -6.23
CA THR A 52 -4.57 -8.32 -7.52
C THR A 52 -4.67 -6.96 -8.24
N GLY A 53 -4.13 -5.87 -7.67
CA GLY A 53 -4.02 -4.54 -8.32
C GLY A 53 -5.27 -3.66 -8.21
N ARG A 54 -6.00 -3.73 -7.10
CA ARG A 54 -7.27 -3.00 -6.91
C ARG A 54 -7.16 -1.49 -7.01
N ALA A 55 -6.01 -0.90 -6.60
CA ALA A 55 -5.80 0.53 -6.71
C ALA A 55 -5.33 0.98 -8.11
N LEU A 56 -4.84 0.05 -8.94
CA LEU A 56 -4.21 0.40 -10.22
C LEU A 56 -5.10 1.17 -11.20
N PRO A 57 -6.40 0.85 -11.36
CA PRO A 57 -7.29 1.65 -12.20
C PRO A 57 -7.39 3.10 -11.72
N GLU A 58 -7.62 3.31 -10.44
CA GLU A 58 -7.79 4.64 -9.85
C GLU A 58 -6.49 5.45 -9.90
N LEU A 59 -5.32 4.80 -9.68
CA LEU A 59 -4.01 5.42 -9.83
C LEU A 59 -3.74 5.82 -11.28
N ARG A 60 -4.09 4.96 -12.25
CA ARG A 60 -3.96 5.25 -13.68
C ARG A 60 -4.80 6.47 -14.08
N ASP A 61 -6.05 6.51 -13.63
CA ASP A 61 -6.95 7.63 -13.90
C ASP A 61 -6.42 8.93 -13.30
N ALA A 62 -5.91 8.86 -12.05
CA ALA A 62 -5.39 10.04 -11.34
C ALA A 62 -4.16 10.65 -12.01
N VAL A 63 -3.18 9.83 -12.44
CA VAL A 63 -1.97 10.36 -13.09
C VAL A 63 -2.16 10.63 -14.59
N GLY A 64 -3.22 10.12 -15.19
CA GLY A 64 -3.55 10.30 -16.60
C GLY A 64 -2.56 9.60 -17.56
N PRO A 65 -2.73 9.72 -18.87
CA PRO A 65 -1.99 8.95 -19.88
C PRO A 65 -0.47 9.25 -19.89
N GLY A 66 -0.07 10.44 -19.48
CA GLY A 66 1.35 10.84 -19.41
C GLY A 66 2.09 10.36 -18.16
N GLY A 67 1.39 9.83 -17.17
CA GLY A 67 2.01 9.33 -15.94
C GLY A 67 2.51 7.89 -16.04
N ALA A 68 3.27 7.44 -15.06
CA ALA A 68 3.73 6.06 -14.93
C ALA A 68 3.10 5.42 -13.69
N VAL A 69 2.52 4.22 -13.85
CA VAL A 69 1.95 3.44 -12.74
C VAL A 69 2.67 2.12 -12.63
N PHE A 70 3.06 1.75 -11.41
CA PHE A 70 3.71 0.48 -11.10
C PHE A 70 2.88 -0.27 -10.05
N GLY A 71 2.67 -1.56 -10.27
CA GLY A 71 2.09 -2.48 -9.28
C GLY A 71 3.16 -3.43 -8.79
N ILE A 72 3.52 -3.37 -7.53
CA ILE A 72 4.58 -4.18 -6.93
C ILE A 72 3.97 -5.18 -5.94
N ASP A 73 4.25 -6.45 -6.13
CA ASP A 73 3.91 -7.49 -5.15
C ASP A 73 5.02 -8.54 -5.06
N VAL A 74 5.08 -9.22 -3.94
CA VAL A 74 6.05 -10.29 -3.71
C VAL A 74 5.51 -11.65 -4.15
N THR A 75 4.21 -11.74 -4.44
CA THR A 75 3.47 -12.97 -4.75
C THR A 75 3.15 -13.03 -6.24
N VAL A 76 3.76 -13.98 -6.96
CA VAL A 76 3.60 -14.10 -8.41
C VAL A 76 2.15 -14.39 -8.82
N GLU A 77 1.41 -15.17 -8.02
CA GLU A 77 0.02 -15.52 -8.27
C GLU A 77 -0.90 -14.29 -8.16
N MET A 78 -0.59 -13.36 -7.25
CA MET A 78 -1.31 -12.08 -7.16
C MET A 78 -1.11 -11.24 -8.42
N LEU A 79 0.11 -11.14 -8.92
CA LEU A 79 0.41 -10.40 -10.16
C LEU A 79 -0.20 -11.09 -11.39
N ALA A 80 -0.20 -12.43 -11.43
CA ALA A 80 -0.87 -13.17 -12.49
C ALA A 80 -2.38 -12.90 -12.53
N GLU A 81 -3.03 -12.84 -11.36
CA GLU A 81 -4.45 -12.48 -11.24
C GLU A 81 -4.70 -11.01 -11.63
N ALA A 82 -3.80 -10.09 -11.26
CA ALA A 82 -3.86 -8.70 -11.71
C ALA A 82 -3.80 -8.61 -13.25
N ALA A 83 -2.89 -9.34 -13.89
CA ALA A 83 -2.76 -9.39 -15.35
C ALA A 83 -3.99 -10.03 -16.00
N ALA A 84 -4.53 -11.13 -15.46
CA ALA A 84 -5.75 -11.77 -15.95
C ALA A 84 -6.97 -10.83 -15.94
N ARG A 85 -6.96 -9.83 -15.04
CA ARG A 85 -7.96 -8.76 -14.97
C ARG A 85 -7.64 -7.56 -15.87
N GLY A 86 -6.60 -7.63 -16.71
CA GLY A 86 -6.21 -6.57 -17.63
C GLY A 86 -5.48 -5.40 -16.98
N ARG A 87 -5.03 -5.52 -15.71
CA ARG A 87 -4.35 -4.45 -14.97
C ARG A 87 -2.91 -4.23 -15.41
N ASP A 88 -2.31 -5.20 -16.12
CA ASP A 88 -1.04 -5.07 -16.83
C ASP A 88 -1.07 -4.04 -17.97
N LYS A 89 -2.27 -3.71 -18.49
CA LYS A 89 -2.48 -2.63 -19.46
C LYS A 89 -2.52 -1.24 -18.81
N LEU A 90 -2.74 -1.18 -17.50
CA LEU A 90 -2.86 0.05 -16.73
C LEU A 90 -1.55 0.42 -16.01
N ALA A 91 -0.75 -0.59 -15.67
CA ALA A 91 0.45 -0.46 -14.86
C ALA A 91 1.52 -1.47 -15.26
N THR A 92 2.79 -1.14 -15.02
CA THR A 92 3.87 -2.12 -15.08
C THR A 92 3.84 -2.97 -13.80
N LEU A 93 3.54 -4.25 -13.94
CA LEU A 93 3.55 -5.20 -12.82
C LEU A 93 4.97 -5.70 -12.55
N VAL A 94 5.41 -5.65 -11.30
CA VAL A 94 6.79 -5.96 -10.89
C VAL A 94 6.79 -6.91 -9.70
N LEU A 95 7.43 -8.08 -9.86
CA LEU A 95 7.65 -9.01 -8.77
C LEU A 95 8.85 -8.52 -7.93
N ALA A 96 8.58 -7.95 -6.76
CA ALA A 96 9.64 -7.43 -5.88
C ALA A 96 9.23 -7.42 -4.41
N ASP A 97 10.23 -7.36 -3.53
CA ASP A 97 10.07 -7.19 -2.10
C ASP A 97 9.96 -5.69 -1.76
N ALA A 98 8.93 -5.34 -0.98
CA ALA A 98 8.73 -3.97 -0.48
C ALA A 98 9.86 -3.49 0.43
N MET A 99 10.65 -4.41 1.01
CA MET A 99 11.85 -4.09 1.79
C MET A 99 13.06 -3.69 0.93
N ARG A 100 13.00 -3.96 -0.39
CA ARG A 100 14.07 -3.66 -1.36
C ARG A 100 13.46 -3.40 -2.74
N LEU A 101 12.91 -2.22 -2.92
CA LEU A 101 12.23 -1.83 -4.14
C LEU A 101 13.20 -1.60 -5.31
N PRO A 102 12.87 -2.03 -6.53
CA PRO A 102 13.75 -1.93 -7.70
C PRO A 102 13.70 -0.53 -8.34
N PHE A 103 13.68 0.51 -7.52
CA PHE A 103 13.67 1.91 -7.97
C PHE A 103 14.89 2.65 -7.44
N PRO A 104 15.45 3.57 -8.22
CA PRO A 104 16.43 4.54 -7.72
C PRO A 104 15.83 5.40 -6.59
N THR A 105 16.72 6.01 -5.79
CA THR A 105 16.34 6.99 -4.77
C THR A 105 15.60 8.17 -5.42
N ALA A 106 14.54 8.64 -4.75
CA ALA A 106 13.76 9.82 -5.15
C ALA A 106 13.15 9.73 -6.57
N ARG A 107 12.73 8.53 -7.00
CA ARG A 107 12.19 8.28 -8.35
C ARG A 107 10.67 8.48 -8.45
N LEU A 108 9.93 8.21 -7.38
CA LEU A 108 8.47 8.17 -7.38
C LEU A 108 7.86 9.42 -6.76
N ASP A 109 6.77 9.90 -7.34
CA ASP A 109 6.02 11.08 -6.90
C ASP A 109 5.02 10.76 -5.80
N ALA A 110 4.44 9.56 -5.84
CA ALA A 110 3.51 9.08 -4.82
C ALA A 110 3.58 7.55 -4.67
N LEU A 111 3.22 7.10 -3.47
CA LEU A 111 3.15 5.69 -3.10
C LEU A 111 1.79 5.39 -2.48
N PHE A 112 1.17 4.30 -2.90
CA PHE A 112 -0.01 3.73 -2.27
C PHE A 112 0.36 2.37 -1.68
N ALA A 113 -0.01 2.09 -0.43
CA ALA A 113 0.37 0.87 0.26
C ALA A 113 -0.83 0.30 1.03
N ALA A 114 -1.58 -0.60 0.40
CA ALA A 114 -2.75 -1.22 1.00
C ALA A 114 -2.37 -2.51 1.73
N GLY A 115 -2.67 -2.58 3.05
CA GLY A 115 -2.43 -3.78 3.87
C GLY A 115 -0.96 -4.13 4.12
N LEU A 116 0.00 -3.35 3.61
CA LEU A 116 1.43 -3.68 3.58
C LEU A 116 2.03 -3.87 4.97
N LEU A 117 1.84 -2.92 5.89
CA LEU A 117 2.64 -2.85 7.13
C LEU A 117 2.51 -4.09 8.03
N ALA A 118 1.36 -4.76 8.00
CA ALA A 118 1.11 -5.96 8.80
C ALA A 118 1.89 -7.20 8.29
N HIS A 119 2.43 -7.12 7.09
CA HIS A 119 3.12 -8.22 6.40
C HIS A 119 4.62 -8.00 6.26
N LEU A 120 5.15 -6.89 6.74
CA LEU A 120 6.59 -6.63 6.76
C LEU A 120 7.26 -7.24 7.99
N ALA A 121 8.43 -7.82 7.80
CA ALA A 121 9.27 -8.32 8.89
C ALA A 121 9.72 -7.18 9.82
N ASP A 122 10.10 -6.05 9.23
CA ASP A 122 10.41 -4.79 9.90
C ASP A 122 9.64 -3.65 9.22
N PRO A 123 8.47 -3.27 9.75
CA PRO A 123 7.67 -2.20 9.15
C PRO A 123 8.37 -0.83 9.14
N ARG A 124 9.28 -0.56 10.10
CA ARG A 124 10.04 0.70 10.11
C ARG A 124 11.07 0.73 9.00
N ALA A 125 11.81 -0.36 8.79
CA ALA A 125 12.71 -0.48 7.65
C ALA A 125 11.95 -0.40 6.32
N GLY A 126 10.73 -0.99 6.23
CA GLY A 126 9.86 -0.81 5.08
C GLY A 126 9.47 0.64 4.83
N LEU A 127 9.05 1.39 5.85
CA LEU A 127 8.74 2.81 5.73
C LEU A 127 9.96 3.64 5.29
N ALA A 128 11.17 3.28 5.75
CA ALA A 128 12.42 3.91 5.30
C ALA A 128 12.72 3.61 3.82
N GLU A 129 12.46 2.38 3.37
CA GLU A 129 12.60 2.02 1.95
C GLU A 129 11.60 2.78 1.06
N LEU A 130 10.34 2.89 1.50
CA LEU A 130 9.35 3.73 0.83
C LEU A 130 9.84 5.19 0.76
N ALA A 131 10.42 5.71 1.84
CA ALA A 131 11.01 7.05 1.87
C ALA A 131 12.19 7.20 0.90
N ARG A 132 13.03 6.17 0.76
CA ARG A 132 14.16 6.18 -0.16
C ARG A 132 13.72 6.36 -1.61
N VAL A 133 12.69 5.61 -2.04
CA VAL A 133 12.23 5.64 -3.44
C VAL A 133 11.33 6.84 -3.76
N CYS A 134 10.69 7.41 -2.75
CA CYS A 134 9.84 8.60 -2.89
C CYS A 134 10.68 9.88 -2.92
N ARG A 135 10.38 10.80 -3.83
CA ARG A 135 11.06 12.09 -3.89
C ARG A 135 10.71 12.96 -2.67
N PRO A 136 11.57 13.90 -2.27
CA PRO A 136 11.23 14.93 -1.29
C PRO A 136 9.94 15.67 -1.70
N GLY A 137 8.99 15.81 -0.78
CA GLY A 137 7.67 16.36 -1.05
C GLY A 137 6.70 15.40 -1.75
N GLY A 138 7.13 14.19 -2.10
CA GLY A 138 6.24 13.13 -2.61
C GLY A 138 5.33 12.58 -1.51
N ARG A 139 4.27 11.88 -1.88
CA ARG A 139 3.18 11.50 -0.99
C ARG A 139 3.10 10.00 -0.77
N LEU A 140 2.64 9.60 0.42
CA LEU A 140 2.37 8.22 0.81
C LEU A 140 0.95 8.10 1.35
N ALA A 141 0.21 7.09 0.89
CA ALA A 141 -1.00 6.60 1.54
C ALA A 141 -0.75 5.19 2.10
N VAL A 142 -0.90 5.03 3.41
CA VAL A 142 -1.01 3.71 4.04
C VAL A 142 -2.48 3.44 4.25
N PHE A 143 -2.99 2.38 3.62
CA PHE A 143 -4.43 2.15 3.51
C PHE A 143 -4.83 0.74 3.94
N HIS A 144 -6.06 0.62 4.47
CA HIS A 144 -6.78 -0.64 4.61
C HIS A 144 -8.29 -0.36 4.50
N PRO A 145 -9.07 -1.18 3.75
CA PRO A 145 -10.50 -0.93 3.52
C PRO A 145 -11.39 -1.21 4.72
N ILE A 146 -10.82 -1.47 5.89
CA ILE A 146 -11.51 -1.64 7.19
C ILE A 146 -10.63 -1.00 8.25
N GLY A 147 -11.24 -0.24 9.17
CA GLY A 147 -10.53 0.35 10.30
C GLY A 147 -10.02 -0.70 11.30
N ARG A 148 -9.02 -0.31 12.11
CA ARG A 148 -8.33 -1.24 13.01
C ARG A 148 -9.26 -1.93 14.00
N ALA A 149 -10.17 -1.17 14.63
CA ALA A 149 -11.11 -1.71 15.59
C ALA A 149 -12.09 -2.71 14.95
N ALA A 150 -12.66 -2.37 13.80
CA ALA A 150 -13.54 -3.24 13.04
C ALA A 150 -12.84 -4.52 12.56
N LEU A 151 -11.60 -4.38 12.09
CA LEU A 151 -10.79 -5.53 11.67
C LEU A 151 -10.45 -6.45 12.85
N ALA A 152 -10.10 -5.88 14.01
CA ALA A 152 -9.81 -6.65 15.23
C ALA A 152 -11.04 -7.43 15.67
N ARG A 153 -12.22 -6.79 15.74
CA ARG A 153 -13.49 -7.47 16.04
C ARG A 153 -13.79 -8.61 15.08
N ARG A 154 -13.65 -8.37 13.77
CA ARG A 154 -13.88 -9.39 12.73
C ARG A 154 -12.96 -10.60 12.89
N GLN A 155 -11.75 -10.41 13.41
CA GLN A 155 -10.75 -11.46 13.63
C GLN A 155 -10.77 -12.04 15.05
N GLY A 156 -11.70 -11.63 15.92
CA GLY A 156 -11.77 -12.07 17.31
C GLY A 156 -10.54 -11.67 18.14
N ARG A 157 -9.91 -10.53 17.81
CA ARG A 157 -8.72 -10.01 18.48
C ARG A 157 -9.03 -8.70 19.20
N GLU A 158 -8.29 -8.41 20.24
CA GLU A 158 -8.26 -7.09 20.87
C GLU A 158 -7.25 -6.17 20.17
N LEU A 159 -7.50 -4.85 20.26
CA LEU A 159 -6.54 -3.85 19.82
C LEU A 159 -5.35 -3.83 20.79
N SER A 160 -4.14 -3.92 20.24
CA SER A 160 -2.93 -3.73 21.03
C SER A 160 -2.51 -2.26 21.02
N ALA A 161 -2.09 -1.74 22.17
CA ALA A 161 -1.44 -0.42 22.25
C ALA A 161 -0.13 -0.37 21.48
N ASP A 162 0.54 -1.53 21.31
CA ASP A 162 1.80 -1.65 20.56
C ASP A 162 1.59 -1.83 19.06
N ASP A 163 0.33 -1.85 18.57
CA ASP A 163 0.07 -1.89 17.12
C ASP A 163 0.71 -0.67 16.47
N LEU A 164 1.62 -0.91 15.53
CA LEU A 164 2.28 0.18 14.79
C LEU A 164 1.28 1.14 14.14
N ARG A 165 0.11 0.64 13.73
CA ARG A 165 -0.93 1.43 13.09
C ARG A 165 -1.75 2.28 14.08
N ALA A 166 -1.57 2.12 15.41
CA ALA A 166 -2.12 3.08 16.37
C ALA A 166 -1.57 4.49 16.09
N GLU A 167 -2.43 5.50 16.16
CA GLU A 167 -2.04 6.86 15.72
C GLU A 167 -0.72 7.37 16.33
N PRO A 168 -0.46 7.28 17.65
CA PRO A 168 0.81 7.74 18.20
C PRO A 168 2.01 6.94 17.65
N ASN A 169 1.85 5.64 17.45
CA ASN A 169 2.92 4.77 16.99
C ASN A 169 3.24 4.99 15.50
N ILE A 170 2.21 5.12 14.65
CA ILE A 170 2.44 5.36 13.22
C ILE A 170 3.02 6.74 12.96
N ARG A 171 2.59 7.77 13.70
CA ARG A 171 3.18 9.11 13.63
C ARG A 171 4.66 9.09 14.01
N ALA A 172 5.01 8.41 15.09
CA ALA A 172 6.41 8.28 15.53
C ALA A 172 7.25 7.48 14.52
N ALA A 173 6.71 6.40 13.96
CA ALA A 173 7.41 5.59 12.97
C ALA A 173 7.65 6.36 11.67
N LEU A 174 6.66 7.08 11.17
CA LEU A 174 6.77 7.93 9.99
C LEU A 174 7.84 9.01 10.20
N ALA A 175 7.78 9.75 11.32
CA ALA A 175 8.78 10.77 11.63
C ALA A 175 10.21 10.21 11.69
N ALA A 176 10.39 9.04 12.30
CA ALA A 176 11.70 8.38 12.41
C ALA A 176 12.23 7.86 11.06
N THR A 177 11.38 7.72 10.04
CA THR A 177 11.73 7.16 8.72
C THR A 177 11.68 8.19 7.60
N GLY A 178 11.60 9.48 7.93
CA GLY A 178 11.71 10.58 6.99
C GLY A 178 10.40 10.98 6.35
N TRP A 179 9.27 10.76 7.02
CA TRP A 179 7.94 11.19 6.62
C TRP A 179 7.36 12.21 7.60
N HIS A 180 6.64 13.18 7.09
CA HIS A 180 5.71 14.00 7.87
C HIS A 180 4.32 13.37 7.76
N CYS A 181 3.71 13.04 8.90
CA CYS A 181 2.35 12.49 8.92
C CYS A 181 1.33 13.63 8.83
N ASP A 182 0.63 13.71 7.72
CA ASP A 182 -0.37 14.77 7.44
C ASP A 182 -1.70 14.47 8.17
N SER A 183 -2.20 13.24 8.05
CA SER A 183 -3.46 12.82 8.68
C SER A 183 -3.47 11.32 9.02
N VAL A 184 -4.29 10.96 10.01
CA VAL A 184 -4.65 9.58 10.35
C VAL A 184 -6.16 9.52 10.47
N ASP A 185 -6.79 8.66 9.67
CA ASP A 185 -8.21 8.32 9.73
C ASP A 185 -8.31 6.81 10.04
N ASP A 186 -8.71 6.49 11.28
CA ASP A 186 -8.92 5.12 11.76
C ASP A 186 -10.40 4.95 12.13
N GLY A 187 -11.25 5.06 11.12
CA GLY A 187 -12.69 4.94 11.25
C GLY A 187 -13.18 3.50 11.26
N GLU A 188 -14.50 3.31 11.23
CA GLU A 188 -15.12 1.98 11.13
C GLU A 188 -14.88 1.36 9.76
N ASP A 189 -15.01 2.16 8.71
CA ASP A 189 -15.06 1.71 7.31
C ASP A 189 -13.72 1.72 6.59
N ARG A 190 -12.68 2.33 7.20
CA ARG A 190 -11.34 2.39 6.63
C ARG A 190 -10.27 2.78 7.66
N TYR A 191 -9.04 2.44 7.31
CA TYR A 191 -7.83 3.02 7.88
C TYR A 191 -7.06 3.72 6.77
N LEU A 192 -6.77 5.01 6.93
CA LEU A 192 -5.99 5.78 5.96
C LEU A 192 -5.02 6.71 6.70
N VAL A 193 -3.74 6.58 6.38
CA VAL A 193 -2.71 7.52 6.81
C VAL A 193 -2.15 8.19 5.57
N LEU A 194 -2.16 9.51 5.56
CA LEU A 194 -1.49 10.31 4.55
C LEU A 194 -0.21 10.89 5.14
N ALA A 195 0.85 10.83 4.37
CA ALA A 195 2.14 11.38 4.76
C ALA A 195 2.86 12.00 3.56
N THR A 196 3.69 13.01 3.85
CA THR A 196 4.54 13.70 2.88
C THR A 196 6.01 13.38 3.19
N ARG A 197 6.80 13.03 2.16
CA ARG A 197 8.24 12.80 2.29
C ARG A 197 8.93 14.08 2.74
N ALA A 198 9.63 14.03 3.86
CA ALA A 198 10.42 15.15 4.36
C ALA A 198 11.51 15.57 3.34
N ARG A 199 11.88 16.85 3.38
CA ARG A 199 12.90 17.42 2.50
C ARG A 199 14.31 17.01 2.90
#